data_d2110dc7d4432c601bd480ec50921516
#
_entry.id   d2110dc7d4432c601bd480ec50921516
#
_cell.length_a   1.000
_cell.length_b   1.000
_cell.length_c   1.000
_cell.angle_alpha   90.00
_cell.angle_beta   90.00
_cell.angle_gamma   90.00
#
_symmetry.space_group_name_H-M   'P 1'
#
loop_
_entity.id
_entity.type
_entity.pdbx_description
1 polymer ?
#
loop_
_entity_poly.entity_id
_entity_poly.type
_entity_poly.pdbx_seq_one_letter_code
_entity_poly.pdbx_strand_id
1 'polypeptide(L)'
;KECTGVLLTVDATYGAIKEAENKGCNLIISHHPIIFTPRKSFLTKDYKCDVIASAYVSGTAIYAAHTNIDGLHDNMAVRTLKAIGAKNVTTLFDNGFGAQGDVDMKFSEIKEKVKKLLCDDTIFTVGDENKKIKKIAMINGAGGDDECFSRAREVGADLYISGEFKHHILLEAKETNYALMSVGHYASEMCFNDVLNDILKCHFDTIKIVKYYEGNPFNG
;
A
#
# COMPACT_ATOMS: atom_id res chain seq x y z
N LYS A 1 -6.92 1.13 -28.85
CA LYS A 1 -7.04 2.60 -28.72
C LYS A 1 -5.67 3.16 -28.34
N GLU A 2 -5.37 4.34 -28.82
CA GLU A 2 -4.23 5.13 -28.36
C GLU A 2 -4.45 5.56 -26.91
N CYS A 3 -3.40 5.57 -26.08
CA CYS A 3 -3.48 6.03 -24.69
C CYS A 3 -3.43 7.56 -24.66
N THR A 4 -4.51 8.20 -24.20
CA THR A 4 -4.61 9.67 -24.09
C THR A 4 -4.08 10.19 -22.75
N GLY A 5 -3.93 9.32 -21.77
CA GLY A 5 -3.42 9.60 -20.43
C GLY A 5 -3.71 8.46 -19.48
N VAL A 6 -2.95 8.42 -18.40
CA VAL A 6 -3.02 7.41 -17.35
C VAL A 6 -3.45 8.07 -16.05
N LEU A 7 -4.44 7.48 -15.38
CA LEU A 7 -4.78 7.81 -14.00
C LEU A 7 -4.26 6.71 -13.08
N LEU A 8 -3.50 7.08 -12.05
CA LEU A 8 -2.94 6.20 -11.04
C LEU A 8 -3.76 6.29 -9.76
N THR A 9 -4.07 5.16 -9.16
CA THR A 9 -4.89 5.08 -7.94
C THR A 9 -4.63 3.77 -7.18
N VAL A 10 -4.93 3.72 -5.89
CA VAL A 10 -4.89 2.45 -5.13
C VAL A 10 -6.06 1.57 -5.56
N ASP A 11 -7.26 2.12 -5.62
CA ASP A 11 -8.48 1.40 -5.95
C ASP A 11 -9.16 1.95 -7.21
N ALA A 12 -9.64 1.08 -8.08
CA ALA A 12 -10.45 1.48 -9.24
C ALA A 12 -11.92 1.60 -8.81
N THR A 13 -12.33 2.84 -8.50
CA THR A 13 -13.67 3.20 -8.00
C THR A 13 -14.48 3.98 -9.06
N TYR A 14 -15.76 4.26 -8.77
CA TYR A 14 -16.56 5.22 -9.58
C TYR A 14 -15.91 6.60 -9.62
N GLY A 15 -15.35 7.05 -8.48
CA GLY A 15 -14.64 8.32 -8.39
C GLY A 15 -13.43 8.35 -9.31
N ALA A 16 -12.63 7.28 -9.34
CA ALA A 16 -11.47 7.15 -10.21
C ALA A 16 -11.85 7.18 -11.70
N ILE A 17 -12.95 6.49 -12.09
CA ILE A 17 -13.43 6.51 -13.48
C ILE A 17 -13.87 7.92 -13.88
N LYS A 18 -14.66 8.58 -13.04
CA LYS A 18 -15.14 9.95 -13.29
C LYS A 18 -13.98 10.95 -13.39
N GLU A 19 -12.99 10.82 -12.53
CA GLU A 19 -11.81 11.68 -12.58
C GLU A 19 -10.96 11.41 -13.84
N ALA A 20 -10.82 10.14 -14.25
CA ALA A 20 -10.17 9.80 -15.51
C ALA A 20 -10.84 10.47 -16.71
N GLU A 21 -12.19 10.42 -16.79
CA GLU A 21 -12.97 11.12 -17.81
C GLU A 21 -12.73 12.63 -17.76
N ASN A 22 -12.85 13.26 -16.59
CA ASN A 22 -12.66 14.69 -16.38
C ASN A 22 -11.26 15.15 -16.81
N LYS A 23 -10.26 14.31 -16.61
CA LYS A 23 -8.86 14.59 -16.98
C LYS A 23 -8.52 14.11 -18.40
N GLY A 24 -9.44 13.52 -19.14
CA GLY A 24 -9.17 12.98 -20.48
C GLY A 24 -8.15 11.83 -20.50
N CYS A 25 -8.13 11.04 -19.42
CA CYS A 25 -7.35 9.80 -19.33
C CYS A 25 -8.23 8.62 -19.72
N ASN A 26 -7.73 7.72 -20.55
CA ASN A 26 -8.48 6.52 -20.97
C ASN A 26 -7.87 5.21 -20.47
N LEU A 27 -6.90 5.30 -19.56
CA LEU A 27 -6.31 4.17 -18.84
C LEU A 27 -6.24 4.50 -17.35
N ILE A 28 -6.78 3.63 -16.53
CA ILE A 28 -6.57 3.61 -15.08
C ILE A 28 -5.59 2.49 -14.76
N ILE A 29 -4.55 2.79 -14.00
CA ILE A 29 -3.70 1.76 -13.39
C ILE A 29 -3.94 1.82 -11.89
N SER A 30 -4.59 0.78 -11.36
CA SER A 30 -4.84 0.62 -9.93
C SER A 30 -3.89 -0.38 -9.29
N HIS A 31 -3.67 -0.26 -7.98
CA HIS A 31 -2.98 -1.29 -7.22
C HIS A 31 -3.87 -2.53 -7.08
N HIS A 32 -5.06 -2.36 -6.56
CA HIS A 32 -5.99 -3.47 -6.36
C HIS A 32 -6.76 -3.84 -7.63
N PRO A 33 -6.86 -5.15 -7.94
CA PRO A 33 -7.76 -5.61 -9.00
C PRO A 33 -9.23 -5.51 -8.54
N ILE A 34 -10.10 -5.02 -9.41
CA ILE A 34 -11.54 -4.98 -9.13
C ILE A 34 -12.08 -6.39 -8.86
N ILE A 35 -11.60 -7.38 -9.61
CA ILE A 35 -11.95 -8.79 -9.45
C ILE A 35 -10.74 -9.53 -8.90
N PHE A 36 -10.70 -9.76 -7.60
CA PHE A 36 -9.65 -10.55 -6.95
C PHE A 36 -9.94 -12.04 -7.05
N THR A 37 -11.19 -12.44 -6.78
CA THR A 37 -11.64 -13.84 -6.86
C THR A 37 -12.45 -14.06 -8.14
N PRO A 38 -12.16 -15.11 -8.94
CA PRO A 38 -12.92 -15.40 -10.16
C PRO A 38 -14.44 -15.44 -9.93
N ARG A 39 -15.20 -14.85 -10.84
CA ARG A 39 -16.66 -14.73 -10.75
C ARG A 39 -17.34 -15.58 -11.83
N LYS A 40 -18.43 -16.24 -11.45
CA LYS A 40 -19.24 -17.03 -12.38
C LYS A 40 -20.35 -16.22 -13.07
N SER A 41 -20.66 -15.03 -12.56
CA SER A 41 -21.73 -14.18 -13.10
C SER A 41 -21.44 -12.71 -12.85
N PHE A 42 -21.98 -11.86 -13.73
CA PHE A 42 -22.02 -10.42 -13.60
C PHE A 42 -23.49 -10.00 -13.46
N LEU A 43 -23.87 -9.53 -12.29
CA LEU A 43 -25.24 -9.16 -11.96
C LEU A 43 -25.35 -7.65 -11.81
N THR A 44 -26.47 -7.07 -12.28
CA THR A 44 -26.84 -5.69 -11.95
C THR A 44 -27.00 -5.55 -10.43
N LYS A 45 -26.61 -4.42 -9.87
CA LYS A 45 -26.54 -4.12 -8.42
C LYS A 45 -25.33 -4.73 -7.69
N ASP A 46 -24.39 -5.36 -8.38
CA ASP A 46 -23.11 -5.70 -7.80
C ASP A 46 -22.14 -4.55 -8.04
N TYR A 47 -21.62 -3.97 -6.98
CA TYR A 47 -20.70 -2.81 -7.03
C TYR A 47 -19.55 -3.00 -8.04
N LYS A 48 -18.89 -4.17 -8.01
CA LYS A 48 -17.75 -4.44 -8.90
C LYS A 48 -18.16 -4.53 -10.36
N CYS A 49 -19.32 -5.14 -10.62
CA CYS A 49 -19.88 -5.22 -11.97
C CYS A 49 -20.26 -3.85 -12.51
N ASP A 50 -20.83 -3.00 -11.66
CA ASP A 50 -21.24 -1.65 -12.05
C ASP A 50 -20.02 -0.75 -12.31
N VAL A 51 -18.95 -0.85 -11.52
CA VAL A 51 -17.68 -0.14 -11.79
C VAL A 51 -17.10 -0.56 -13.14
N ILE A 52 -17.07 -1.88 -13.44
CA ILE A 52 -16.58 -2.38 -14.73
C ILE A 52 -17.46 -1.91 -15.87
N ALA A 53 -18.80 -1.94 -15.71
CA ALA A 53 -19.73 -1.44 -16.72
C ALA A 53 -19.52 0.06 -16.98
N SER A 54 -19.32 0.86 -15.94
CA SER A 54 -19.02 2.29 -16.04
C SER A 54 -17.72 2.54 -16.81
N ALA A 55 -16.66 1.79 -16.52
CA ALA A 55 -15.40 1.88 -17.25
C ALA A 55 -15.56 1.50 -18.72
N TYR A 56 -16.37 0.47 -19.02
CA TYR A 56 -16.67 0.06 -20.39
C TYR A 56 -17.42 1.14 -21.16
N VAL A 57 -18.45 1.74 -20.55
CA VAL A 57 -19.27 2.80 -21.16
C VAL A 57 -18.44 4.06 -21.43
N SER A 58 -17.59 4.46 -20.48
CA SER A 58 -16.67 5.60 -20.64
C SER A 58 -15.54 5.32 -21.64
N GLY A 59 -15.32 4.06 -21.98
CA GLY A 59 -14.20 3.65 -22.82
C GLY A 59 -12.85 3.72 -22.12
N THR A 60 -12.84 3.67 -20.80
CA THR A 60 -11.66 3.66 -19.94
C THR A 60 -11.19 2.22 -19.70
N ALA A 61 -9.94 1.93 -20.02
CA ALA A 61 -9.31 0.66 -19.68
C ALA A 61 -8.85 0.67 -18.22
N ILE A 62 -8.90 -0.49 -17.56
CA ILE A 62 -8.39 -0.65 -16.18
C ILE A 62 -7.35 -1.78 -16.19
N TYR A 63 -6.17 -1.48 -15.64
CA TYR A 63 -5.11 -2.45 -15.40
C TYR A 63 -4.76 -2.45 -13.90
N ALA A 64 -4.65 -3.62 -13.30
CA ALA A 64 -4.20 -3.74 -11.90
C ALA A 64 -2.72 -4.13 -11.84
N ALA A 65 -1.93 -3.32 -11.17
CA ALA A 65 -0.52 -3.57 -10.87
C ALA A 65 -0.38 -3.85 -9.37
N HIS A 66 -0.66 -5.10 -8.96
CA HIS A 66 -0.73 -5.54 -7.56
C HIS A 66 0.63 -6.05 -7.08
N THR A 67 0.76 -7.34 -6.80
CA THR A 67 1.98 -7.97 -6.26
C THR A 67 3.24 -7.81 -7.14
N ASN A 68 3.09 -7.53 -8.42
CA ASN A 68 4.22 -7.19 -9.29
C ASN A 68 4.88 -5.85 -8.92
N ILE A 69 4.15 -4.92 -8.30
CA ILE A 69 4.72 -3.68 -7.76
C ILE A 69 5.28 -3.91 -6.36
N ASP A 70 4.62 -4.72 -5.53
CA ASP A 70 5.09 -5.07 -4.19
C ASP A 70 6.44 -5.83 -4.21
N GLY A 71 6.69 -6.59 -5.28
CA GLY A 71 7.92 -7.35 -5.47
C GLY A 71 9.11 -6.55 -6.06
N LEU A 72 8.99 -5.24 -6.23
CA LEU A 72 10.09 -4.41 -6.70
C LEU A 72 11.16 -4.19 -5.61
N HIS A 73 12.42 -4.06 -6.04
CA HIS A 73 13.49 -3.70 -5.09
C HIS A 73 13.31 -2.33 -4.43
N ASP A 74 12.67 -1.37 -5.12
CA ASP A 74 12.29 -0.06 -4.59
C ASP A 74 10.77 0.04 -4.43
N ASN A 75 10.19 -0.99 -3.77
CA ASN A 75 8.76 -1.10 -3.52
C ASN A 75 8.25 -0.05 -2.52
N MET A 76 6.95 -0.05 -2.28
CA MET A 76 6.28 0.91 -1.37
C MET A 76 6.85 0.86 0.06
N ALA A 77 7.09 -0.33 0.63
CA ALA A 77 7.62 -0.49 1.98
C ALA A 77 9.07 0.03 2.08
N VAL A 78 9.90 -0.25 1.06
CA VAL A 78 11.29 0.27 0.98
C VAL A 78 11.28 1.80 0.96
N ARG A 79 10.43 2.42 0.15
CA ARG A 79 10.30 3.88 0.09
C ARG A 79 9.81 4.47 1.40
N THR A 80 8.82 3.83 2.05
CA THR A 80 8.30 4.26 3.36
C THR A 80 9.39 4.21 4.43
N LEU A 81 10.13 3.09 4.55
CA LEU A 81 11.21 2.98 5.53
C LEU A 81 12.33 4.00 5.31
N LYS A 82 12.72 4.24 4.05
CA LYS A 82 13.69 5.30 3.70
C LYS A 82 13.18 6.69 4.11
N ALA A 83 11.91 6.99 3.85
CA ALA A 83 11.31 8.29 4.15
C ALA A 83 11.25 8.59 5.65
N ILE A 84 11.03 7.61 6.51
CA ILE A 84 11.09 7.78 7.97
C ILE A 84 12.52 7.83 8.52
N GLY A 85 13.53 7.62 7.67
CA GLY A 85 14.95 7.74 8.02
C GLY A 85 15.64 6.43 8.41
N ALA A 86 15.09 5.28 8.02
CA ALA A 86 15.77 4.00 8.18
C ALA A 86 17.00 3.92 7.25
N LYS A 87 18.03 3.24 7.72
CA LYS A 87 19.28 2.99 7.00
C LYS A 87 19.36 1.50 6.59
N ASN A 88 20.26 1.20 5.66
CA ASN A 88 20.50 -0.19 5.17
C ASN A 88 19.18 -0.89 4.78
N VAL A 89 18.27 -0.12 4.14
CA VAL A 89 16.95 -0.65 3.79
C VAL A 89 17.08 -1.64 2.64
N THR A 90 16.57 -2.86 2.88
CA THR A 90 16.50 -3.95 1.89
C THR A 90 15.08 -4.54 1.88
N THR A 91 14.80 -5.40 0.91
CA THR A 91 13.56 -6.17 0.90
C THR A 91 13.51 -7.17 2.07
N LEU A 92 12.30 -7.49 2.55
CA LEU A 92 12.10 -8.43 3.65
C LEU A 92 12.16 -9.88 3.19
N PHE A 93 11.64 -10.15 2.00
CA PHE A 93 11.66 -11.46 1.35
C PHE A 93 12.54 -11.45 0.10
N ASP A 94 13.06 -12.62 -0.28
CA ASP A 94 13.93 -12.78 -1.46
C ASP A 94 13.22 -12.47 -2.78
N ASN A 95 11.89 -12.66 -2.83
CA ASN A 95 11.06 -12.30 -3.98
C ASN A 95 10.78 -10.79 -4.09
N GLY A 96 11.41 -9.96 -3.26
CA GLY A 96 11.27 -8.51 -3.26
C GLY A 96 10.16 -7.96 -2.35
N PHE A 97 9.36 -8.82 -1.72
CA PHE A 97 8.19 -8.39 -0.94
C PHE A 97 8.58 -7.77 0.40
N GLY A 98 7.89 -6.68 0.78
CA GLY A 98 8.13 -5.96 2.03
C GLY A 98 9.49 -5.28 2.12
N ALA A 99 9.83 -4.77 3.28
CA ALA A 99 11.10 -4.11 3.57
C ALA A 99 11.57 -4.34 5.01
N GLN A 100 12.87 -4.23 5.24
CA GLN A 100 13.50 -4.14 6.54
C GLN A 100 14.59 -3.07 6.53
N GLY A 101 14.91 -2.50 7.68
CA GLY A 101 15.95 -1.49 7.77
C GLY A 101 16.34 -1.18 9.21
N ASP A 102 17.48 -0.52 9.37
CA ASP A 102 18.04 -0.17 10.67
C ASP A 102 17.61 1.25 11.09
N VAL A 103 17.28 1.41 12.35
CA VAL A 103 17.00 2.70 13.00
C VAL A 103 17.66 2.78 14.35
N ASP A 104 17.69 3.96 14.96
CA ASP A 104 18.08 4.15 16.36
C ASP A 104 17.13 5.19 16.99
N MET A 105 15.88 4.80 17.18
CA MET A 105 14.79 5.68 17.62
C MET A 105 13.89 4.96 18.65
N LYS A 106 13.15 5.74 19.43
CA LYS A 106 12.05 5.19 20.23
C LYS A 106 10.87 4.83 19.33
N PHE A 107 10.08 3.86 19.73
CA PHE A 107 8.86 3.48 19.01
C PHE A 107 7.91 4.67 18.80
N SER A 108 7.72 5.51 19.85
CA SER A 108 6.93 6.74 19.75
C SER A 108 7.44 7.72 18.69
N GLU A 109 8.75 7.87 18.54
CA GLU A 109 9.33 8.75 17.52
C GLU A 109 9.08 8.22 16.10
N ILE A 110 9.15 6.89 15.92
CA ILE A 110 8.81 6.24 14.64
C ILE A 110 7.34 6.45 14.33
N LYS A 111 6.45 6.25 15.32
CA LYS A 111 5.01 6.48 15.18
C LYS A 111 4.70 7.88 14.68
N GLU A 112 5.29 8.91 15.27
CA GLU A 112 5.08 10.30 14.85
C GLU A 112 5.59 10.58 13.43
N LYS A 113 6.74 9.99 13.05
CA LYS A 113 7.25 10.09 11.67
C LYS A 113 6.32 9.44 10.66
N VAL A 114 5.79 8.25 10.99
CA VAL A 114 4.85 7.52 10.13
C VAL A 114 3.54 8.28 9.99
N LYS A 115 2.96 8.78 11.10
CA LYS A 115 1.77 9.65 11.06
C LYS A 115 1.94 10.83 10.13
N LYS A 116 3.05 11.54 10.27
CA LYS A 116 3.35 12.70 9.43
C LYS A 116 3.53 12.33 7.95
N LEU A 117 4.17 11.19 7.68
CA LEU A 117 4.41 10.72 6.31
C LEU A 117 3.12 10.30 5.61
N LEU A 118 2.27 9.54 6.31
CA LEU A 118 1.03 9.00 5.76
C LEU A 118 -0.15 9.99 5.83
N CYS A 119 0.02 11.12 6.53
CA CYS A 119 -1.06 12.09 6.78
C CYS A 119 -2.33 11.43 7.34
N ASP A 120 -2.16 10.38 8.16
CA ASP A 120 -3.24 9.61 8.78
C ASP A 120 -3.00 9.46 10.28
N ASP A 121 -3.99 9.82 11.08
CA ASP A 121 -3.96 9.70 12.53
C ASP A 121 -4.45 8.34 13.03
N THR A 122 -4.98 7.49 12.16
CA THR A 122 -5.56 6.18 12.50
C THR A 122 -4.45 5.12 12.59
N ILE A 123 -3.56 5.29 13.57
CA ILE A 123 -2.48 4.34 13.84
C ILE A 123 -2.74 3.61 15.14
N PHE A 124 -2.77 2.27 15.10
CA PHE A 124 -2.88 1.41 16.26
C PHE A 124 -1.54 0.75 16.57
N THR A 125 -1.19 0.68 17.85
CA THR A 125 0.09 0.13 18.32
C THR A 125 -0.11 -0.98 19.34
N VAL A 126 0.80 -1.95 19.36
CA VAL A 126 0.96 -2.96 20.39
C VAL A 126 2.39 -2.87 20.91
N GLY A 127 2.59 -2.99 22.21
CA GLY A 127 3.91 -2.93 22.87
C GLY A 127 4.20 -1.57 23.51
N ASP A 128 5.40 -1.47 24.11
CA ASP A 128 5.84 -0.27 24.83
C ASP A 128 6.35 0.80 23.85
N GLU A 129 5.65 1.92 23.74
CA GLU A 129 6.05 3.05 22.89
C GLU A 129 7.36 3.74 23.32
N ASN A 130 7.86 3.48 24.52
CA ASN A 130 9.18 3.96 24.97
C ASN A 130 10.31 3.01 24.58
N LYS A 131 9.99 1.80 24.08
CA LYS A 131 10.99 0.82 23.65
C LYS A 131 11.90 1.42 22.58
N LYS A 132 13.19 1.20 22.74
CA LYS A 132 14.19 1.55 21.73
C LYS A 132 14.14 0.51 20.61
N ILE A 133 13.98 0.98 19.38
CA ILE A 133 13.90 0.19 18.17
C ILE A 133 15.21 0.36 17.40
N LYS A 134 15.84 -0.76 17.06
CA LYS A 134 17.06 -0.79 16.24
C LYS A 134 16.79 -1.30 14.83
N LYS A 135 15.82 -2.19 14.67
CA LYS A 135 15.46 -2.77 13.38
C LYS A 135 13.94 -2.77 13.18
N ILE A 136 13.53 -2.39 11.98
CA ILE A 136 12.11 -2.35 11.57
C ILE A 136 11.91 -3.31 10.41
N ALA A 137 10.77 -4.01 10.39
CA ALA A 137 10.22 -4.66 9.21
C ALA A 137 8.88 -4.01 8.83
N MET A 138 8.56 -3.98 7.53
CA MET A 138 7.31 -3.43 7.03
C MET A 138 6.78 -4.19 5.82
N ILE A 139 5.46 -4.41 5.80
CA ILE A 139 4.71 -4.85 4.62
C ILE A 139 3.47 -3.96 4.50
N ASN A 140 3.21 -3.44 3.31
CA ASN A 140 2.02 -2.63 3.03
C ASN A 140 0.76 -3.50 2.98
N GLY A 141 -0.42 -2.89 3.10
CA GLY A 141 -1.69 -3.58 2.99
C GLY A 141 -1.90 -4.67 4.04
N ALA A 142 -2.26 -5.86 3.60
CA ALA A 142 -2.66 -7.01 4.44
C ALA A 142 -1.48 -7.89 4.89
N GLY A 143 -0.32 -7.30 5.22
CA GLY A 143 0.87 -8.05 5.65
C GLY A 143 0.84 -8.59 7.08
N GLY A 144 -0.27 -8.49 7.80
CA GLY A 144 -0.36 -8.93 9.20
C GLY A 144 -0.84 -10.36 9.39
N ASP A 145 -0.32 -11.30 8.62
CA ASP A 145 -0.55 -12.74 8.75
C ASP A 145 0.62 -13.47 9.42
N ASP A 146 0.47 -14.80 9.60
CA ASP A 146 1.43 -15.63 10.32
C ASP A 146 2.81 -15.71 9.63
N GLU A 147 2.83 -15.81 8.31
CA GLU A 147 4.06 -15.92 7.52
C GLU A 147 4.86 -14.64 7.60
N CYS A 148 4.21 -13.51 7.34
CA CYS A 148 4.83 -12.19 7.36
C CYS A 148 5.32 -11.80 8.78
N PHE A 149 4.53 -12.11 9.80
CA PHE A 149 4.90 -11.86 11.20
C PHE A 149 6.10 -12.72 11.63
N SER A 150 6.10 -14.01 11.30
CA SER A 150 7.25 -14.90 11.54
C SER A 150 8.51 -14.38 10.86
N ARG A 151 8.39 -13.95 9.59
CA ARG A 151 9.53 -13.41 8.84
C ARG A 151 10.10 -12.14 9.48
N ALA A 152 9.25 -11.21 9.94
CA ALA A 152 9.70 -10.03 10.67
C ALA A 152 10.51 -10.38 11.93
N ARG A 153 10.09 -11.41 12.66
CA ARG A 153 10.81 -11.92 13.84
C ARG A 153 12.12 -12.61 13.48
N GLU A 154 12.15 -13.44 12.44
CA GLU A 154 13.34 -14.15 11.96
C GLU A 154 14.48 -13.20 11.58
N VAL A 155 14.16 -12.08 10.93
CA VAL A 155 15.17 -11.06 10.59
C VAL A 155 15.60 -10.21 11.79
N GLY A 156 15.03 -10.46 12.97
CA GLY A 156 15.34 -9.74 14.21
C GLY A 156 14.79 -8.32 14.27
N ALA A 157 13.66 -8.05 13.62
CA ALA A 157 13.00 -6.75 13.73
C ALA A 157 12.45 -6.53 15.14
N ASP A 158 12.70 -5.37 15.72
CA ASP A 158 12.17 -4.95 17.01
C ASP A 158 10.73 -4.42 16.91
N LEU A 159 10.37 -3.92 15.71
CA LEU A 159 9.07 -3.37 15.35
C LEU A 159 8.65 -3.92 13.98
N TYR A 160 7.42 -4.41 13.88
CA TYR A 160 6.79 -4.76 12.62
C TYR A 160 5.63 -3.82 12.30
N ILE A 161 5.65 -3.24 11.11
CA ILE A 161 4.65 -2.29 10.60
C ILE A 161 3.88 -2.95 9.46
N SER A 162 2.53 -2.88 9.50
CA SER A 162 1.69 -3.30 8.38
C SER A 162 0.43 -2.46 8.29
N GLY A 163 -0.27 -2.54 7.16
CA GLY A 163 -1.56 -1.87 7.01
C GLY A 163 -2.60 -2.43 7.99
N GLU A 164 -2.69 -3.74 8.12
CA GLU A 164 -3.63 -4.41 9.02
C GLU A 164 -3.05 -5.73 9.55
N PHE A 165 -3.57 -6.19 10.69
CA PHE A 165 -3.16 -7.42 11.35
C PHE A 165 -4.36 -8.29 11.68
N LYS A 166 -4.21 -9.61 11.53
CA LYS A 166 -5.16 -10.58 12.07
C LYS A 166 -5.18 -10.52 13.59
N HIS A 167 -6.36 -10.72 14.21
CA HIS A 167 -6.54 -10.59 15.65
C HIS A 167 -5.56 -11.45 16.48
N HIS A 168 -5.31 -12.71 16.08
CA HIS A 168 -4.41 -13.59 16.83
C HIS A 168 -2.96 -13.10 16.81
N ILE A 169 -2.51 -12.43 15.73
CA ILE A 169 -1.18 -11.80 15.67
C ILE A 169 -1.06 -10.66 16.69
N LEU A 170 -2.10 -9.82 16.80
CA LEU A 170 -2.14 -8.76 17.81
C LEU A 170 -2.08 -9.33 19.24
N LEU A 171 -2.77 -10.43 19.47
CA LEU A 171 -2.77 -11.11 20.77
C LEU A 171 -1.38 -11.69 21.08
N GLU A 172 -0.77 -12.41 20.14
CA GLU A 172 0.57 -12.96 20.31
C GLU A 172 1.60 -11.85 20.56
N ALA A 173 1.56 -10.78 19.81
CA ALA A 173 2.46 -9.64 19.99
C ALA A 173 2.31 -9.01 21.39
N LYS A 174 1.07 -8.87 21.86
CA LYS A 174 0.79 -8.37 23.23
C LYS A 174 1.37 -9.29 24.29
N GLU A 175 1.14 -10.60 24.21
CA GLU A 175 1.58 -11.58 25.19
C GLU A 175 3.13 -11.72 25.20
N THR A 176 3.77 -11.53 24.04
CA THR A 176 5.24 -11.61 23.89
C THR A 176 5.94 -10.26 24.03
N ASN A 177 5.21 -9.18 24.30
CA ASN A 177 5.73 -7.80 24.32
C ASN A 177 6.51 -7.41 23.05
N TYR A 178 6.01 -7.88 21.90
CA TYR A 178 6.58 -7.56 20.59
C TYR A 178 5.89 -6.29 20.03
N ALA A 179 6.68 -5.35 19.50
CA ALA A 179 6.10 -4.10 19.00
C ALA A 179 5.48 -4.28 17.61
N LEU A 180 4.20 -3.89 17.47
CA LEU A 180 3.49 -3.81 16.21
C LEU A 180 2.91 -2.41 15.99
N MET A 181 2.81 -1.99 14.72
CA MET A 181 2.12 -0.78 14.31
C MET A 181 1.23 -1.08 13.10
N SER A 182 -0.07 -0.92 13.26
CA SER A 182 -1.05 -0.93 12.16
C SER A 182 -1.30 0.49 11.70
N VAL A 183 -1.09 0.74 10.41
CA VAL A 183 -1.13 2.09 9.83
C VAL A 183 -2.30 2.29 8.85
N GLY A 184 -3.18 1.30 8.74
CA GLY A 184 -4.27 1.28 7.77
C GLY A 184 -3.83 0.78 6.39
N HIS A 185 -4.66 -0.05 5.78
CA HIS A 185 -4.40 -0.67 4.47
C HIS A 185 -4.14 0.40 3.41
N TYR A 186 -5.14 1.24 3.15
CA TYR A 186 -5.06 2.31 2.16
C TYR A 186 -3.89 3.27 2.42
N ALA A 187 -3.72 3.73 3.67
CA ALA A 187 -2.67 4.69 4.01
C ALA A 187 -1.26 4.12 3.75
N SER A 188 -1.06 2.83 4.03
CA SER A 188 0.22 2.16 3.79
C SER A 188 0.56 2.04 2.29
N GLU A 189 -0.45 2.06 1.41
CA GLU A 189 -0.30 1.84 -0.04
C GLU A 189 -0.43 3.11 -0.88
N MET A 190 -0.74 4.27 -0.29
CA MET A 190 -0.90 5.54 -1.02
C MET A 190 0.32 5.90 -1.89
N CYS A 191 1.54 5.50 -1.47
CA CYS A 191 2.75 5.75 -2.23
C CYS A 191 2.86 4.91 -3.53
N PHE A 192 1.92 3.98 -3.79
CA PHE A 192 1.78 3.29 -5.08
C PHE A 192 1.76 4.26 -6.25
N ASN A 193 1.01 5.36 -6.13
CA ASN A 193 0.92 6.38 -7.16
C ASN A 193 2.27 7.01 -7.47
N ASP A 194 3.14 7.18 -6.47
CA ASP A 194 4.48 7.73 -6.65
C ASP A 194 5.42 6.71 -7.29
N VAL A 195 5.41 5.47 -6.80
CA VAL A 195 6.22 4.37 -7.35
C VAL A 195 5.94 4.21 -8.85
N LEU A 196 4.66 4.10 -9.21
CA LEU A 196 4.29 3.85 -10.60
C LEU A 196 4.48 5.07 -11.50
N ASN A 197 4.25 6.28 -10.97
CA ASN A 197 4.57 7.51 -11.70
C ASN A 197 6.06 7.58 -12.09
N ASP A 198 6.95 7.23 -11.15
CA ASP A 198 8.39 7.26 -11.41
C ASP A 198 8.78 6.23 -12.48
N ILE A 199 8.22 5.02 -12.40
CA ILE A 199 8.44 3.97 -13.41
C ILE A 199 7.94 4.43 -14.78
N LEU A 200 6.71 4.95 -14.87
CA LEU A 200 6.16 5.38 -16.15
C LEU A 200 6.95 6.54 -16.76
N LYS A 201 7.39 7.50 -15.95
CA LYS A 201 8.21 8.63 -16.42
C LYS A 201 9.60 8.21 -16.93
N CYS A 202 10.16 7.13 -16.40
CA CYS A 202 11.43 6.59 -16.93
C CYS A 202 11.28 5.98 -18.32
N HIS A 203 10.07 5.58 -18.73
CA HIS A 203 9.84 4.89 -19.99
C HIS A 203 9.04 5.71 -21.01
N PHE A 204 8.31 6.74 -20.56
CA PHE A 204 7.40 7.53 -21.40
C PHE A 204 7.51 9.01 -21.12
N ASP A 205 8.25 9.74 -21.93
CA ASP A 205 8.52 11.17 -21.72
C ASP A 205 7.31 12.08 -21.86
N THR A 206 6.33 11.71 -22.69
CA THR A 206 5.20 12.58 -23.09
C THR A 206 3.85 12.14 -22.57
N ILE A 207 3.77 10.99 -21.87
CA ILE A 207 2.50 10.48 -21.39
C ILE A 207 1.93 11.37 -20.28
N LYS A 208 0.65 11.71 -20.39
CA LYS A 208 -0.08 12.40 -19.33
C LYS A 208 -0.31 11.43 -18.18
N ILE A 209 0.12 11.80 -16.97
CA ILE A 209 -0.10 11.02 -15.74
C ILE A 209 -0.86 11.88 -14.73
N VAL A 210 -1.95 11.34 -14.20
CA VAL A 210 -2.76 11.94 -13.14
C VAL A 210 -2.74 11.01 -11.94
N LYS A 211 -2.41 11.52 -10.75
CA LYS A 211 -2.55 10.77 -9.49
C LYS A 211 -3.90 11.08 -8.88
N TYR A 212 -4.65 10.06 -8.51
CA TYR A 212 -5.93 10.19 -7.84
C TYR A 212 -5.85 9.50 -6.47
N TYR A 213 -6.43 10.12 -5.48
CA TYR A 213 -6.47 9.65 -4.10
C TYR A 213 -7.93 9.63 -3.65
N GLU A 214 -8.47 8.43 -3.45
CA GLU A 214 -9.86 8.21 -3.01
C GLU A 214 -10.13 8.76 -1.60
N GLY A 215 -9.08 8.81 -0.79
CA GLY A 215 -9.17 8.99 0.64
C GLY A 215 -9.33 7.67 1.41
N ASN A 216 -9.04 7.71 2.71
CA ASN A 216 -9.20 6.55 3.57
C ASN A 216 -10.71 6.25 3.73
N PRO A 217 -11.19 5.01 3.43
CA PRO A 217 -12.60 4.66 3.56
C PRO A 217 -13.16 4.81 4.98
N PHE A 218 -12.32 4.84 6.01
CA PHE A 218 -12.74 5.11 7.39
C PHE A 218 -12.99 6.58 7.70
N ASN A 219 -12.58 7.50 6.83
CA ASN A 219 -12.68 8.96 7.02
C ASN A 219 -13.78 9.58 6.14
N GLY A 220 -14.74 8.78 5.67
CA GLY A 220 -15.86 9.20 4.82
C GLY A 220 -16.94 10.02 5.51
#